data_3c05c4a0fa45ca0618d0b2c64a4ca974
#
_entry.id   3c05c4a0fa45ca0618d0b2c64a4ca974
#
_cell.length_a   1.000
_cell.length_b   1.000
_cell.length_c   1.000
_cell.angle_alpha   90.00
_cell.angle_beta   90.00
_cell.angle_gamma   90.00
#
_symmetry.space_group_name_H-M   'P 1'
#
loop_
_entity.id
_entity.type
_entity.pdbx_description
1 polymer ?
#
loop_
_entity_poly.entity_id
_entity_poly.type
_entity_poly.pdbx_seq_one_letter_code
_entity_poly.pdbx_strand_id
1 'polypeptide(L)'
;IADLVDQYPNTALGVALDITKKESISAAVKQAQERFGTIDVLINNAGYGYRSSVEEGDIDDVNLLFNTNFFGPIELIKEVLPQMRANKNGAIVNVSSIAAVRSGVGSGYYAASKAALELMTDGLAKELKPLGIKVMIAQPGSFRTNFYDTSLKGTKNKIDDYNETAGKTRKENVVNHKNQPGDPDKGGQVIVDTIEKDNYPFRLLLGSDATKIVASAL
;
A
#
# COMPACT_ATOMS: atom_id res chain seq x y z
N ILE A 1 7.96 -12.96 9.70
CA ILE A 1 8.52 -13.50 8.45
C ILE A 1 9.58 -14.58 8.70
N ALA A 2 10.04 -14.78 9.96
CA ALA A 2 10.99 -15.85 10.27
C ALA A 2 10.47 -17.22 9.80
N ASP A 3 9.21 -17.51 10.10
CA ASP A 3 8.54 -18.76 9.71
C ASP A 3 8.59 -19.02 8.18
N LEU A 4 8.45 -17.94 7.37
CA LEU A 4 8.55 -18.06 5.90
C LEU A 4 9.99 -18.31 5.45
N VAL A 5 10.96 -17.66 6.06
CA VAL A 5 12.38 -17.89 5.73
C VAL A 5 12.80 -19.30 6.12
N ASP A 6 12.34 -19.80 7.26
CA ASP A 6 12.60 -21.18 7.71
C ASP A 6 11.95 -22.22 6.78
N GLN A 7 10.75 -21.92 6.28
CA GLN A 7 10.04 -22.80 5.33
C GLN A 7 10.66 -22.77 3.93
N TYR A 8 11.19 -21.62 3.50
CA TYR A 8 11.73 -21.42 2.15
C TYR A 8 13.17 -20.87 2.15
N PRO A 9 14.15 -21.54 2.77
CA PRO A 9 15.49 -20.99 3.03
C PRO A 9 16.28 -20.64 1.76
N ASN A 10 15.97 -21.29 0.65
CA ASN A 10 16.65 -21.05 -0.62
C ASN A 10 16.04 -19.94 -1.47
N THR A 11 14.75 -19.64 -1.27
CA THR A 11 13.96 -18.73 -2.10
C THR A 11 13.35 -17.56 -1.33
N ALA A 12 13.52 -17.50 -0.01
CA ALA A 12 13.08 -16.38 0.82
C ALA A 12 14.25 -15.70 1.51
N LEU A 13 14.16 -14.40 1.70
CA LEU A 13 15.11 -13.59 2.46
C LEU A 13 14.31 -12.58 3.30
N GLY A 14 14.51 -12.61 4.62
CA GLY A 14 13.99 -11.59 5.53
C GLY A 14 14.95 -10.43 5.67
N VAL A 15 14.53 -9.23 5.32
CA VAL A 15 15.34 -8.01 5.41
C VAL A 15 14.65 -6.97 6.28
N ALA A 16 15.39 -6.34 7.19
CA ALA A 16 14.87 -5.21 7.95
C ALA A 16 14.73 -3.99 7.02
N LEU A 17 13.53 -3.40 7.00
CA LEU A 17 13.22 -2.27 6.14
C LEU A 17 12.35 -1.25 6.87
N ASP A 18 12.90 -0.05 7.06
CA ASP A 18 12.15 1.16 7.40
C ASP A 18 12.04 2.02 6.13
N ILE A 19 10.87 2.00 5.49
CA ILE A 19 10.65 2.71 4.21
C ILE A 19 10.64 4.22 4.35
N THR A 20 10.70 4.76 5.56
CA THR A 20 10.84 6.20 5.80
C THR A 20 12.30 6.67 5.82
N LYS A 21 13.26 5.73 5.72
CA LYS A 21 14.71 5.99 5.79
C LYS A 21 15.41 5.50 4.54
N LYS A 22 16.00 6.43 3.80
CA LYS A 22 16.70 6.15 2.54
C LYS A 22 17.81 5.11 2.70
N GLU A 23 18.59 5.19 3.76
CA GLU A 23 19.68 4.26 4.04
C GLU A 23 19.17 2.83 4.26
N SER A 24 18.00 2.69 4.93
CA SER A 24 17.34 1.39 5.13
C SER A 24 16.85 0.81 3.81
N ILE A 25 16.28 1.66 2.94
CA ILE A 25 15.83 1.27 1.59
C ILE A 25 17.02 0.75 0.77
N SER A 26 18.09 1.54 0.65
CA SER A 26 19.26 1.16 -0.13
C SER A 26 19.92 -0.12 0.40
N ALA A 27 19.99 -0.28 1.72
CA ALA A 27 20.54 -1.49 2.34
C ALA A 27 19.69 -2.74 2.04
N ALA A 28 18.35 -2.60 2.08
CA ALA A 28 17.43 -3.71 1.80
C ALA A 28 17.48 -4.13 0.32
N VAL A 29 17.46 -3.17 -0.60
CA VAL A 29 17.58 -3.44 -2.04
C VAL A 29 18.91 -4.11 -2.36
N LYS A 30 20.01 -3.62 -1.79
CA LYS A 30 21.35 -4.22 -1.97
C LYS A 30 21.38 -5.68 -1.50
N GLN A 31 20.86 -5.99 -0.30
CA GLN A 31 20.81 -7.35 0.21
C GLN A 31 19.99 -8.29 -0.69
N ALA A 32 18.83 -7.80 -1.21
CA ALA A 32 18.03 -8.57 -2.14
C ALA A 32 18.79 -8.87 -3.45
N GLN A 33 19.49 -7.86 -4.01
CA GLN A 33 20.30 -8.01 -5.22
C GLN A 33 21.52 -8.93 -5.02
N GLU A 34 22.21 -8.82 -3.88
CA GLU A 34 23.33 -9.72 -3.53
C GLU A 34 22.88 -11.18 -3.42
N ARG A 35 21.65 -11.42 -2.94
CA ARG A 35 21.11 -12.78 -2.75
C ARG A 35 20.52 -13.37 -4.01
N PHE A 36 19.78 -12.58 -4.80
CA PHE A 36 18.97 -13.08 -5.93
C PHE A 36 19.38 -12.51 -7.29
N GLY A 37 20.31 -11.58 -7.36
CA GLY A 37 20.79 -10.95 -8.59
C GLY A 37 19.94 -9.77 -9.03
N THR A 38 18.70 -10.01 -9.42
CA THR A 38 17.78 -8.96 -9.91
C THR A 38 16.51 -8.84 -9.07
N ILE A 39 15.88 -7.67 -9.13
CA ILE A 39 14.54 -7.45 -8.60
C ILE A 39 13.63 -7.25 -9.80
N ASP A 40 12.84 -8.27 -10.13
CA ASP A 40 11.96 -8.25 -11.30
C ASP A 40 10.58 -7.71 -10.95
N VAL A 41 10.14 -7.84 -9.70
CA VAL A 41 8.85 -7.33 -9.22
C VAL A 41 9.04 -6.59 -7.90
N LEU A 42 8.56 -5.33 -7.84
CA LEU A 42 8.44 -4.57 -6.61
C LEU A 42 6.96 -4.46 -6.22
N ILE A 43 6.61 -4.93 -5.01
CA ILE A 43 5.27 -4.74 -4.45
C ILE A 43 5.36 -3.81 -3.24
N ASN A 44 4.94 -2.57 -3.41
CA ASN A 44 4.82 -1.58 -2.34
C ASN A 44 3.53 -1.83 -1.56
N ASN A 45 3.61 -2.70 -0.56
CA ASN A 45 2.48 -3.06 0.30
C ASN A 45 2.54 -2.40 1.68
N ALA A 46 3.72 -2.01 2.15
CA ALA A 46 3.87 -1.38 3.45
C ALA A 46 3.05 -0.08 3.54
N GLY A 47 2.30 0.06 4.62
CA GLY A 47 1.44 1.21 4.85
C GLY A 47 0.54 1.01 6.05
N TYR A 48 -0.01 2.12 6.55
CA TYR A 48 -0.93 2.09 7.67
C TYR A 48 -2.04 3.13 7.52
N GLY A 49 -3.11 2.99 8.31
CA GLY A 49 -4.23 3.92 8.36
C GLY A 49 -4.10 4.94 9.49
N TYR A 50 -4.73 6.11 9.31
CA TYR A 50 -4.82 7.14 10.33
C TYR A 50 -6.26 7.61 10.47
N ARG A 51 -6.76 7.69 11.71
CA ARG A 51 -8.13 8.08 12.04
C ARG A 51 -8.16 9.37 12.84
N SER A 52 -8.66 10.42 12.20
CA SER A 52 -8.93 11.72 12.82
C SER A 52 -9.95 12.48 12.00
N SER A 53 -10.66 13.46 12.58
CA SER A 53 -11.15 14.58 11.77
C SER A 53 -9.95 15.35 11.21
N VAL A 54 -10.19 16.25 10.27
CA VAL A 54 -9.10 17.06 9.70
C VAL A 54 -8.51 17.98 10.78
N GLU A 55 -9.33 18.55 11.62
CA GLU A 55 -8.91 19.47 12.69
C GLU A 55 -8.17 18.78 13.84
N GLU A 56 -8.55 17.55 14.16
CA GLU A 56 -7.88 16.75 15.22
C GLU A 56 -6.53 16.14 14.77
N GLY A 57 -6.21 16.20 13.48
CA GLY A 57 -5.00 15.58 12.93
C GLY A 57 -3.72 16.21 13.46
N ASP A 58 -2.84 15.41 14.05
CA ASP A 58 -1.50 15.84 14.43
C ASP A 58 -0.60 15.89 13.19
N ILE A 59 0.10 17.00 13.00
CA ILE A 59 0.90 17.23 11.78
C ILE A 59 2.09 16.27 11.67
N ASP A 60 2.70 15.88 12.77
CA ASP A 60 3.83 14.95 12.76
C ASP A 60 3.34 13.53 12.43
N ASP A 61 2.18 13.11 12.95
CA ASP A 61 1.54 11.85 12.59
C ASP A 61 1.14 11.85 11.10
N VAL A 62 0.62 12.96 10.58
CA VAL A 62 0.26 13.10 9.17
C VAL A 62 1.50 13.06 8.27
N ASN A 63 2.57 13.74 8.64
CA ASN A 63 3.84 13.69 7.92
C ASN A 63 4.40 12.26 7.89
N LEU A 64 4.38 11.56 9.02
CA LEU A 64 4.81 10.15 9.09
C LEU A 64 3.93 9.24 8.22
N LEU A 65 2.61 9.49 8.19
CA LEU A 65 1.68 8.77 7.31
C LEU A 65 2.05 8.94 5.83
N PHE A 66 2.31 10.16 5.38
CA PHE A 66 2.71 10.43 4.01
C PHE A 66 4.11 9.88 3.71
N ASN A 67 5.05 9.98 4.64
CA ASN A 67 6.38 9.38 4.50
C ASN A 67 6.28 7.86 4.30
N THR A 68 5.38 7.19 5.01
CA THR A 68 5.19 5.74 4.89
C THR A 68 4.38 5.35 3.65
N ASN A 69 3.22 5.99 3.43
CA ASN A 69 2.25 5.54 2.42
C ASN A 69 2.53 6.09 1.01
N PHE A 70 3.34 7.14 0.89
CA PHE A 70 3.58 7.84 -0.37
C PHE A 70 5.08 7.99 -0.69
N PHE A 71 5.86 8.70 0.14
CA PHE A 71 7.27 8.97 -0.17
C PHE A 71 8.14 7.71 -0.10
N GLY A 72 7.93 6.83 0.86
CA GLY A 72 8.66 5.56 0.98
C GLY A 72 8.53 4.66 -0.26
N PRO A 73 7.31 4.38 -0.77
CA PRO A 73 7.12 3.72 -2.05
C PRO A 73 7.86 4.38 -3.22
N ILE A 74 7.88 5.73 -3.28
CA ILE A 74 8.60 6.45 -4.33
C ILE A 74 10.11 6.21 -4.24
N GLU A 75 10.69 6.26 -3.04
CA GLU A 75 12.13 6.02 -2.86
C GLU A 75 12.50 4.57 -3.19
N LEU A 76 11.67 3.58 -2.83
CA LEU A 76 11.86 2.19 -3.26
C LEU A 76 11.80 2.03 -4.78
N ILE A 77 10.85 2.68 -5.44
CA ILE A 77 10.74 2.69 -6.90
C ILE A 77 12.02 3.26 -7.52
N LYS A 78 12.51 4.41 -7.05
CA LYS A 78 13.74 5.04 -7.55
C LYS A 78 14.96 4.14 -7.39
N GLU A 79 15.01 3.34 -6.32
CA GLU A 79 16.15 2.45 -6.04
C GLU A 79 16.18 1.24 -6.99
N VAL A 80 15.01 0.67 -7.36
CA VAL A 80 14.95 -0.52 -8.23
C VAL A 80 14.90 -0.18 -9.73
N LEU A 81 14.39 0.99 -10.10
CA LEU A 81 14.18 1.37 -11.50
C LEU A 81 15.44 1.35 -12.39
N PRO A 82 16.63 1.76 -11.92
CA PRO A 82 17.83 1.72 -12.78
C PRO A 82 18.10 0.34 -13.35
N GLN A 83 17.96 -0.71 -12.54
CA GLN A 83 18.16 -2.09 -12.96
C GLN A 83 17.03 -2.55 -13.89
N MET A 84 15.77 -2.28 -13.57
CA MET A 84 14.61 -2.63 -14.42
C MET A 84 14.72 -1.98 -15.81
N ARG A 85 15.15 -0.70 -15.88
CA ARG A 85 15.38 0.00 -17.16
C ARG A 85 16.51 -0.63 -17.99
N ALA A 86 17.61 -1.01 -17.33
CA ALA A 86 18.73 -1.65 -18.00
C ALA A 86 18.31 -3.00 -18.62
N ASN A 87 17.47 -3.74 -17.91
CA ASN A 87 16.96 -5.04 -18.35
C ASN A 87 15.77 -4.93 -19.32
N LYS A 88 15.18 -3.73 -19.48
CA LYS A 88 13.92 -3.49 -20.22
C LYS A 88 12.80 -4.43 -19.78
N ASN A 89 12.79 -4.78 -18.53
CA ASN A 89 11.85 -5.71 -17.91
C ASN A 89 11.68 -5.36 -16.43
N GLY A 90 10.48 -5.57 -15.92
CA GLY A 90 10.15 -5.38 -14.52
C GLY A 90 8.68 -5.09 -14.30
N ALA A 91 8.26 -5.19 -13.06
CA ALA A 91 6.89 -4.86 -12.66
C ALA A 91 6.87 -4.13 -11.32
N ILE A 92 6.01 -3.11 -11.23
CA ILE A 92 5.78 -2.35 -10.00
C ILE A 92 4.30 -2.43 -9.66
N VAL A 93 4.00 -2.90 -8.45
CA VAL A 93 2.64 -2.94 -7.91
C VAL A 93 2.57 -2.05 -6.68
N ASN A 94 1.76 -1.00 -6.74
CA ASN A 94 1.48 -0.16 -5.60
C ASN A 94 0.14 -0.55 -4.96
N VAL A 95 0.17 -0.99 -3.70
CA VAL A 95 -1.05 -1.32 -2.95
C VAL A 95 -1.66 -0.04 -2.42
N SER A 96 -2.74 0.38 -3.06
CA SER A 96 -3.56 1.52 -2.70
C SER A 96 -4.72 1.11 -1.77
N SER A 97 -5.87 1.66 -1.97
CA SER A 97 -7.12 1.38 -1.26
C SER A 97 -8.29 1.97 -2.03
N ILE A 98 -9.48 1.42 -1.86
CA ILE A 98 -10.72 2.08 -2.28
C ILE A 98 -10.88 3.48 -1.64
N ALA A 99 -10.20 3.74 -0.52
CA ALA A 99 -10.17 5.05 0.10
C ALA A 99 -9.54 6.13 -0.80
N ALA A 100 -8.72 5.77 -1.79
CA ALA A 100 -8.18 6.71 -2.76
C ALA A 100 -9.25 7.30 -3.70
N VAL A 101 -10.36 6.57 -3.91
CA VAL A 101 -11.48 6.99 -4.76
C VAL A 101 -12.52 7.74 -3.93
N ARG A 102 -12.80 7.28 -2.71
CA ARG A 102 -13.81 7.88 -1.81
C ARG A 102 -13.38 7.80 -0.35
N SER A 103 -13.19 8.95 0.28
CA SER A 103 -12.89 9.00 1.71
C SER A 103 -14.11 8.70 2.58
N GLY A 104 -13.90 7.96 3.66
CA GLY A 104 -14.86 7.87 4.77
C GLY A 104 -14.61 8.93 5.83
N VAL A 105 -15.60 9.13 6.71
CA VAL A 105 -15.49 10.00 7.89
C VAL A 105 -14.29 9.59 8.74
N GLY A 106 -13.49 10.54 9.17
CA GLY A 106 -12.29 10.29 9.96
C GLY A 106 -11.13 9.61 9.22
N SER A 107 -11.16 9.57 7.87
CA SER A 107 -10.15 8.91 7.04
C SER A 107 -9.48 9.87 6.05
N GLY A 108 -9.71 11.17 6.14
CA GLY A 108 -9.28 12.15 5.13
C GLY A 108 -7.79 12.08 4.80
N TYR A 109 -6.93 12.11 5.80
CA TYR A 109 -5.47 12.04 5.60
C TYR A 109 -5.01 10.71 4.98
N TYR A 110 -5.55 9.59 5.45
CA TYR A 110 -5.25 8.29 4.85
C TYR A 110 -5.69 8.23 3.38
N ALA A 111 -6.92 8.66 3.10
CA ALA A 111 -7.44 8.70 1.73
C ALA A 111 -6.58 9.59 0.83
N ALA A 112 -6.18 10.78 1.31
CA ALA A 112 -5.29 11.69 0.60
C ALA A 112 -3.93 11.05 0.29
N SER A 113 -3.33 10.33 1.25
CA SER A 113 -2.05 9.64 1.03
C SER A 113 -2.15 8.55 -0.05
N LYS A 114 -3.25 7.80 -0.09
CA LYS A 114 -3.49 6.77 -1.10
C LYS A 114 -3.87 7.36 -2.46
N ALA A 115 -4.63 8.45 -2.51
CA ALA A 115 -4.92 9.18 -3.74
C ALA A 115 -3.65 9.78 -4.36
N ALA A 116 -2.77 10.35 -3.54
CA ALA A 116 -1.46 10.84 -3.99
C ALA A 116 -0.62 9.71 -4.62
N LEU A 117 -0.57 8.53 -3.98
CA LEU A 117 0.11 7.36 -4.51
C LEU A 117 -0.46 6.93 -5.86
N GLU A 118 -1.79 6.93 -6.02
CA GLU A 118 -2.42 6.53 -7.29
C GLU A 118 -2.14 7.48 -8.43
N LEU A 119 -2.24 8.80 -8.21
CA LEU A 119 -1.98 9.77 -9.27
C LEU A 119 -0.50 9.77 -9.67
N MET A 120 0.42 9.63 -8.71
CA MET A 120 1.85 9.45 -9.01
C MET A 120 2.06 8.17 -9.83
N THR A 121 1.40 7.07 -9.45
CA THR A 121 1.51 5.77 -10.16
C THR A 121 0.94 5.86 -11.59
N ASP A 122 -0.11 6.66 -11.82
CA ASP A 122 -0.65 6.89 -13.18
C ASP A 122 0.38 7.59 -14.08
N GLY A 123 1.07 8.60 -13.57
CA GLY A 123 2.19 9.24 -14.27
C GLY A 123 3.31 8.24 -14.57
N LEU A 124 3.76 7.52 -13.54
CA LEU A 124 4.81 6.51 -13.64
C LEU A 124 4.49 5.43 -14.69
N ALA A 125 3.25 4.95 -14.75
CA ALA A 125 2.85 3.95 -15.73
C ALA A 125 3.02 4.42 -17.17
N LYS A 126 2.72 5.69 -17.45
CA LYS A 126 2.90 6.31 -18.77
C LYS A 126 4.38 6.47 -19.11
N GLU A 127 5.20 6.85 -18.13
CA GLU A 127 6.65 7.02 -18.30
C GLU A 127 7.37 5.68 -18.55
N LEU A 128 6.93 4.60 -17.88
CA LEU A 128 7.60 3.31 -17.94
C LEU A 128 7.10 2.38 -19.05
N LYS A 129 5.90 2.64 -19.61
CA LYS A 129 5.34 1.84 -20.69
C LYS A 129 6.28 1.67 -21.90
N PRO A 130 6.94 2.73 -22.42
CA PRO A 130 7.89 2.58 -23.53
C PRO A 130 9.16 1.84 -23.15
N LEU A 131 9.42 1.65 -21.86
CA LEU A 131 10.62 0.97 -21.34
C LEU A 131 10.38 -0.52 -21.04
N GLY A 132 9.17 -1.04 -21.31
CA GLY A 132 8.82 -2.44 -21.07
C GLY A 132 8.60 -2.80 -19.62
N ILE A 133 8.41 -1.81 -18.72
CA ILE A 133 8.18 -2.03 -17.29
C ILE A 133 6.68 -1.92 -17.01
N LYS A 134 6.12 -2.95 -16.39
CA LYS A 134 4.71 -3.01 -16.00
C LYS A 134 4.47 -2.19 -14.73
N VAL A 135 3.34 -1.48 -14.67
CA VAL A 135 2.92 -0.74 -13.47
C VAL A 135 1.44 -0.99 -13.21
N MET A 136 1.12 -1.40 -11.99
CA MET A 136 -0.25 -1.73 -11.56
C MET A 136 -0.56 -1.14 -10.19
N ILE A 137 -1.80 -0.74 -9.98
CA ILE A 137 -2.37 -0.39 -8.69
C ILE A 137 -3.27 -1.54 -8.23
N ALA A 138 -3.04 -2.06 -7.03
CA ALA A 138 -3.98 -2.92 -6.35
C ALA A 138 -4.85 -2.07 -5.41
N GLN A 139 -6.16 -2.12 -5.57
CA GLN A 139 -7.14 -1.38 -4.76
C GLN A 139 -7.97 -2.36 -3.92
N PRO A 140 -7.48 -2.76 -2.74
CA PRO A 140 -8.25 -3.63 -1.85
C PRO A 140 -9.42 -2.86 -1.21
N GLY A 141 -10.54 -3.56 -1.06
CA GLY A 141 -11.59 -3.23 -0.11
C GLY A 141 -11.17 -3.63 1.31
N SER A 142 -12.11 -4.17 2.08
CA SER A 142 -11.86 -4.59 3.46
C SER A 142 -11.41 -6.04 3.53
N PHE A 143 -10.18 -6.27 3.96
CA PHE A 143 -9.56 -7.60 4.08
C PHE A 143 -9.29 -7.99 5.54
N ARG A 144 -9.38 -9.27 5.87
CA ARG A 144 -9.09 -9.84 7.18
C ARG A 144 -7.59 -9.90 7.45
N THR A 145 -6.98 -8.75 7.67
CA THR A 145 -5.57 -8.58 8.01
C THR A 145 -5.43 -7.89 9.37
N ASN A 146 -4.22 -7.67 9.81
CA ASN A 146 -3.95 -6.87 11.02
C ASN A 146 -4.05 -5.35 10.77
N PHE A 147 -4.58 -4.92 9.62
CA PHE A 147 -4.69 -3.49 9.28
C PHE A 147 -5.53 -2.72 10.30
N TYR A 148 -6.67 -3.29 10.73
CA TYR A 148 -7.57 -2.66 11.72
C TYR A 148 -7.13 -2.85 13.17
N ASP A 149 -6.06 -3.60 13.43
CA ASP A 149 -5.49 -3.83 14.75
C ASP A 149 -4.21 -2.99 14.93
N THR A 150 -3.09 -3.48 14.39
CA THR A 150 -1.76 -2.88 14.62
C THR A 150 -1.41 -1.77 13.63
N SER A 151 -2.04 -1.76 12.45
CA SER A 151 -1.73 -0.81 11.37
C SER A 151 -2.77 0.31 11.22
N LEU A 152 -3.63 0.53 12.20
CA LEU A 152 -4.57 1.64 12.22
C LEU A 152 -4.30 2.52 13.43
N LYS A 153 -3.66 3.67 13.21
CA LYS A 153 -3.39 4.67 14.25
C LYS A 153 -4.56 5.66 14.36
N GLY A 154 -4.75 6.21 15.53
CA GLY A 154 -5.71 7.28 15.78
C GLY A 154 -5.02 8.50 16.37
N THR A 155 -5.59 9.68 16.13
CA THR A 155 -5.13 10.91 16.77
C THR A 155 -5.23 10.83 18.30
N LYS A 156 -4.31 11.47 19.00
CA LYS A 156 -4.39 11.71 20.44
C LYS A 156 -5.25 12.92 20.78
N ASN A 157 -5.31 13.89 19.86
CA ASN A 157 -6.14 15.08 19.99
C ASN A 157 -7.60 14.73 19.75
N LYS A 158 -8.49 15.10 20.66
CA LYS A 158 -9.93 14.82 20.54
C LYS A 158 -10.70 16.08 20.84
N ILE A 159 -11.61 16.41 19.92
CA ILE A 159 -12.54 17.54 20.04
C ILE A 159 -13.94 16.95 20.17
N ASP A 160 -14.67 17.35 21.19
CA ASP A 160 -15.97 16.76 21.53
C ASP A 160 -17.00 16.90 20.40
N ASP A 161 -16.93 17.97 19.64
CA ASP A 161 -17.83 18.22 18.49
C ASP A 161 -17.72 17.14 17.40
N TYR A 162 -16.62 16.39 17.35
CA TYR A 162 -16.41 15.28 16.39
C TYR A 162 -16.78 13.90 16.96
N ASN A 163 -17.32 13.81 18.20
CA ASN A 163 -17.63 12.53 18.83
C ASN A 163 -18.62 11.68 18.03
N GLU A 164 -19.63 12.30 17.42
CA GLU A 164 -20.66 11.62 16.61
C GLU A 164 -20.21 11.33 15.15
N THR A 165 -19.08 11.82 14.74
CA THR A 165 -18.53 11.65 13.39
C THR A 165 -17.22 10.85 13.43
N ALA A 166 -16.06 11.49 13.42
CA ALA A 166 -14.76 10.82 13.46
C ALA A 166 -14.55 9.99 14.74
N GLY A 167 -15.11 10.43 15.88
CA GLY A 167 -15.09 9.71 17.15
C GLY A 167 -15.84 8.38 17.08
N LYS A 168 -17.00 8.35 16.44
CA LYS A 168 -17.78 7.12 16.21
C LYS A 168 -17.02 6.16 15.30
N THR A 169 -16.45 6.63 14.19
CA THR A 169 -15.65 5.80 13.27
C THR A 169 -14.45 5.17 13.97
N ARG A 170 -13.77 5.89 14.85
CA ARG A 170 -12.66 5.34 15.66
C ARG A 170 -13.09 4.15 16.53
N LYS A 171 -14.28 4.23 17.15
CA LYS A 171 -14.83 3.16 18.00
C LYS A 171 -15.28 1.94 17.19
N GLU A 172 -15.96 2.16 16.07
CA GLU A 172 -16.50 1.10 15.21
C GLU A 172 -15.42 0.23 14.57
N ASN A 173 -14.28 0.80 14.20
CA ASN A 173 -13.17 0.06 13.61
C ASN A 173 -12.58 -1.00 14.56
N VAL A 174 -12.60 -0.76 15.87
CA VAL A 174 -12.12 -1.73 16.88
C VAL A 174 -13.06 -2.94 16.98
N VAL A 175 -14.38 -2.70 16.89
CA VAL A 175 -15.41 -3.74 17.06
C VAL A 175 -15.47 -4.68 15.85
N ASN A 176 -15.18 -4.19 14.65
CA ASN A 176 -15.32 -4.94 13.39
C ASN A 176 -14.03 -5.65 12.95
N HIS A 177 -13.02 -5.73 13.82
CA HIS A 177 -11.76 -6.41 13.50
C HIS A 177 -11.98 -7.90 13.18
N LYS A 178 -11.33 -8.40 12.11
CA LYS A 178 -11.40 -9.77 11.57
C LYS A 178 -12.76 -10.26 11.00
N ASN A 179 -13.75 -9.37 10.90
CA ASN A 179 -15.04 -9.69 10.26
C ASN A 179 -15.14 -9.19 8.80
N GLN A 180 -14.02 -8.71 8.23
CA GLN A 180 -13.98 -8.20 6.87
C GLN A 180 -14.22 -9.32 5.84
N PRO A 181 -14.88 -9.01 4.70
CA PRO A 181 -15.23 -10.02 3.69
C PRO A 181 -14.02 -10.53 2.90
N GLY A 182 -12.98 -9.71 2.73
CA GLY A 182 -11.82 -10.04 1.91
C GLY A 182 -10.90 -11.07 2.56
N ASP A 183 -10.44 -12.01 1.75
CA ASP A 183 -9.48 -13.05 2.09
C ASP A 183 -8.07 -12.62 1.62
N PRO A 184 -7.10 -12.41 2.53
CA PRO A 184 -5.79 -11.89 2.15
C PRO A 184 -4.98 -12.86 1.27
N ASP A 185 -5.10 -14.17 1.47
CA ASP A 185 -4.35 -15.14 0.69
C ASP A 185 -4.84 -15.15 -0.77
N LYS A 186 -6.17 -15.12 -0.96
CA LYS A 186 -6.76 -14.99 -2.30
C LYS A 186 -6.42 -13.65 -2.94
N GLY A 187 -6.41 -12.57 -2.14
CA GLY A 187 -6.02 -11.25 -2.63
C GLY A 187 -4.59 -11.21 -3.12
N GLY A 188 -3.66 -11.80 -2.37
CA GLY A 188 -2.25 -11.94 -2.75
C GLY A 188 -2.08 -12.76 -4.02
N GLN A 189 -2.75 -13.93 -4.12
CA GLN A 189 -2.68 -14.77 -5.31
C GLN A 189 -3.19 -14.05 -6.57
N VAL A 190 -4.31 -13.33 -6.46
CA VAL A 190 -4.85 -12.56 -7.60
C VAL A 190 -3.88 -11.46 -8.06
N ILE A 191 -3.14 -10.82 -7.16
CA ILE A 191 -2.11 -9.82 -7.53
C ILE A 191 -1.01 -10.50 -8.34
N VAL A 192 -0.47 -11.63 -7.86
CA VAL A 192 0.58 -12.39 -8.55
C VAL A 192 0.10 -12.86 -9.91
N ASP A 193 -1.02 -13.56 -9.98
CA ASP A 193 -1.60 -14.07 -11.24
C ASP A 193 -1.89 -12.96 -12.25
N THR A 194 -2.15 -11.74 -11.78
CA THR A 194 -2.48 -10.61 -12.66
C THR A 194 -1.24 -9.97 -13.23
N ILE A 195 -0.19 -9.75 -12.43
CA ILE A 195 1.03 -9.07 -12.90
C ILE A 195 1.83 -9.95 -13.89
N GLU A 196 1.66 -11.27 -13.84
CA GLU A 196 2.28 -12.20 -14.79
C GLU A 196 1.67 -12.13 -16.19
N LYS A 197 0.41 -11.66 -16.32
CA LYS A 197 -0.27 -11.58 -17.62
C LYS A 197 0.30 -10.45 -18.49
N ASP A 198 0.27 -10.64 -19.80
CA ASP A 198 0.60 -9.59 -20.76
C ASP A 198 -0.47 -8.50 -20.77
N ASN A 199 -1.74 -8.90 -20.72
CA ASN A 199 -2.88 -7.98 -20.62
C ASN A 199 -3.37 -7.93 -19.17
N TYR A 200 -2.95 -6.92 -18.44
CA TYR A 200 -3.31 -6.68 -17.03
C TYR A 200 -4.01 -5.32 -16.88
N PRO A 201 -4.95 -5.17 -15.95
CA PRO A 201 -5.58 -3.88 -15.68
C PRO A 201 -4.60 -2.96 -14.96
N PHE A 202 -4.60 -1.66 -15.29
CA PHE A 202 -3.83 -0.67 -14.53
C PHE A 202 -4.31 -0.56 -13.09
N ARG A 203 -5.63 -0.67 -12.84
CA ARG A 203 -6.24 -0.74 -11.51
C ARG A 203 -6.92 -2.08 -11.30
N LEU A 204 -6.44 -2.83 -10.33
CA LEU A 204 -6.97 -4.12 -9.91
C LEU A 204 -7.81 -3.95 -8.65
N LEU A 205 -9.14 -3.95 -8.77
CA LEU A 205 -10.05 -3.94 -7.63
C LEU A 205 -10.07 -5.31 -6.97
N LEU A 206 -9.86 -5.35 -5.66
CA LEU A 206 -9.85 -6.58 -4.87
C LEU A 206 -10.98 -6.56 -3.83
N GLY A 207 -11.90 -7.50 -3.95
CA GLY A 207 -13.06 -7.65 -3.08
C GLY A 207 -14.37 -7.14 -3.71
N SER A 208 -15.47 -7.79 -3.37
CA SER A 208 -16.80 -7.41 -3.86
C SER A 208 -17.31 -6.09 -3.30
N ASP A 209 -16.82 -5.69 -2.15
CA ASP A 209 -17.06 -4.36 -1.56
C ASP A 209 -16.30 -3.27 -2.33
N ALA A 210 -15.07 -3.56 -2.77
CA ALA A 210 -14.30 -2.64 -3.59
C ALA A 210 -15.02 -2.29 -4.89
N THR A 211 -15.51 -3.28 -5.64
CA THR A 211 -16.23 -3.05 -6.89
C THR A 211 -17.50 -2.23 -6.69
N LYS A 212 -18.27 -2.50 -5.62
CA LYS A 212 -19.49 -1.75 -5.30
C LYS A 212 -19.22 -0.29 -4.95
N ILE A 213 -18.21 -0.05 -4.09
CA ILE A 213 -17.87 1.29 -3.62
C ILE A 213 -17.32 2.15 -4.75
N VAL A 214 -16.40 1.61 -5.55
CA VAL A 214 -15.82 2.33 -6.69
C VAL A 214 -16.89 2.63 -7.74
N ALA A 215 -17.75 1.65 -8.09
CA ALA A 215 -18.83 1.88 -9.04
C ALA A 215 -19.85 2.94 -8.57
N SER A 216 -20.02 3.11 -7.25
CA SER A 216 -20.93 4.14 -6.70
C SER A 216 -20.30 5.54 -6.61
N ALA A 217 -18.99 5.64 -6.78
CA ALA A 217 -18.23 6.89 -6.67
C ALA A 217 -17.88 7.52 -8.03
N LEU A 218 -18.06 6.76 -9.11
CA LEU A 218 -17.91 7.18 -10.51
C LEU A 218 -19.27 7.49 -11.13
#